data_330be7af6bb835373e15d538fe26601d
#
_entry.id   330be7af6bb835373e15d538fe26601d
#
_cell.length_a   1.000
_cell.length_b   1.000
_cell.length_c   1.000
_cell.angle_alpha   90.00
_cell.angle_beta   90.00
_cell.angle_gamma   90.00
#
_symmetry.space_group_name_H-M   'P 1'
#
loop_
_entity.id
_entity.type
_entity.pdbx_description
1 polymer ?
#
loop_
_entity_poly.entity_id
_entity_poly.type
_entity_poly.pdbx_seq_one_letter_code
_entity_poly.pdbx_strand_id
1 'polypeptide(L)'
;GLGDVYKRQAIAGGILIGRFFSAETSFGKTARYDKIESLLQCIEQQYVDTVNRNDLIENVVPKVIGELDPHSAYIPAKDLESVNEELEGSFSGIGIQFNILNDTINVVSVISGGPSEKVGILAGDRIISVNDSAFVGKNISNEKVMKNLRGPKGTTVKLEILRKTAKNPLIYEVTRGDIPVNSVDAAYMLDDKSGYIKISKFGKTTYDEFITALSKLHNQGAENFIIDLRGNSGGLMDAAINMANEFLPANRLIVYAEGKACLLYTSDAADDL
;
A
#
# COMPACT_ATOMS: atom_id res chain seq x y z
N GLY A 1 53.98 -33.92 -39.29
CA GLY A 1 53.78 -35.22 -39.93
C GLY A 1 52.39 -35.79 -39.70
N LEU A 2 52.02 -36.90 -40.35
CA LEU A 2 50.71 -37.55 -40.23
C LEU A 2 50.30 -37.82 -38.76
N GLY A 3 51.28 -38.10 -37.87
CA GLY A 3 51.01 -38.34 -36.44
C GLY A 3 50.43 -37.18 -35.67
N ASP A 4 50.70 -35.95 -36.06
CA ASP A 4 50.18 -34.73 -35.41
C ASP A 4 48.72 -34.45 -35.79
N VAL A 5 48.36 -34.86 -37.03
CA VAL A 5 46.95 -34.71 -37.50
C VAL A 5 46.05 -35.68 -36.72
N TYR A 6 46.48 -36.94 -36.53
CA TYR A 6 45.70 -37.92 -35.75
C TYR A 6 45.57 -37.55 -34.26
N LYS A 7 46.65 -37.00 -33.68
CA LYS A 7 46.57 -36.50 -32.28
C LYS A 7 45.57 -35.34 -32.12
N ARG A 8 45.57 -34.41 -33.07
CA ARG A 8 44.63 -33.29 -33.07
C ARG A 8 43.18 -33.76 -33.28
N GLN A 9 42.96 -34.75 -34.16
CA GLN A 9 41.65 -35.35 -34.37
C GLN A 9 41.16 -36.14 -33.15
N ALA A 10 42.05 -36.88 -32.45
CA ALA A 10 41.70 -37.57 -31.24
C ALA A 10 41.35 -36.62 -30.10
N ILE A 11 42.09 -35.50 -29.97
CA ILE A 11 41.78 -34.47 -28.97
C ILE A 11 40.45 -33.77 -29.30
N ALA A 12 40.19 -33.40 -30.56
CA ALA A 12 38.93 -32.80 -30.98
C ALA A 12 37.75 -33.76 -30.81
N GLY A 13 37.91 -35.03 -31.12
CA GLY A 13 36.91 -36.07 -30.87
C GLY A 13 36.64 -36.27 -29.39
N GLY A 14 37.69 -36.30 -28.54
CA GLY A 14 37.56 -36.40 -27.10
C GLY A 14 36.83 -35.21 -26.47
N ILE A 15 37.07 -33.98 -26.96
CA ILE A 15 36.37 -32.77 -26.51
C ILE A 15 34.89 -32.78 -26.94
N LEU A 16 34.59 -33.24 -28.15
CA LEU A 16 33.21 -33.37 -28.65
C LEU A 16 32.43 -34.42 -27.86
N ILE A 17 33.03 -35.61 -27.65
CA ILE A 17 32.43 -36.66 -26.83
C ILE A 17 32.26 -36.20 -25.37
N GLY A 18 33.29 -35.56 -24.81
CA GLY A 18 33.21 -34.99 -23.45
C GLY A 18 32.10 -33.96 -23.28
N ARG A 19 31.89 -33.10 -24.30
CA ARG A 19 30.74 -32.14 -24.29
C ARG A 19 29.41 -32.86 -24.41
N PHE A 20 29.29 -33.89 -25.22
CA PHE A 20 28.04 -34.66 -25.34
C PHE A 20 27.70 -35.40 -24.05
N PHE A 21 28.68 -36.00 -23.40
CA PHE A 21 28.47 -36.65 -22.10
C PHE A 21 28.39 -35.69 -20.94
N SER A 22 28.99 -34.48 -21.00
CA SER A 22 28.82 -33.44 -19.97
C SER A 22 27.48 -32.75 -20.04
N ALA A 23 26.80 -32.78 -21.19
CA ALA A 23 25.44 -32.21 -21.31
C ALA A 23 24.40 -33.09 -20.59
N GLU A 24 24.68 -34.36 -20.34
CA GLU A 24 23.77 -35.26 -19.62
C GLU A 24 24.16 -35.56 -18.18
N THR A 25 25.37 -35.17 -17.73
CA THR A 25 25.78 -35.37 -16.33
C THR A 25 25.89 -34.08 -15.55
N SER A 26 24.83 -33.30 -15.53
CA SER A 26 24.51 -32.48 -14.36
C SER A 26 23.92 -33.35 -13.24
N PHE A 27 24.47 -34.56 -13.07
CA PHE A 27 24.15 -35.51 -12.00
C PHE A 27 24.96 -35.19 -10.73
N GLY A 28 25.05 -33.93 -10.34
CA GLY A 28 25.89 -33.57 -9.19
C GLY A 28 25.36 -32.43 -8.34
N LYS A 29 24.30 -31.77 -8.74
CA LYS A 29 23.46 -30.98 -7.83
C LYS A 29 22.27 -31.86 -7.50
N THR A 30 22.17 -32.29 -6.23
CA THR A 30 20.92 -32.79 -5.68
C THR A 30 19.84 -31.84 -6.15
N ALA A 31 19.11 -32.26 -7.18
CA ALA A 31 17.85 -31.63 -7.51
C ALA A 31 17.01 -31.79 -6.23
N ARG A 32 17.03 -30.79 -5.36
CA ARG A 32 15.93 -30.65 -4.43
C ARG A 32 14.74 -30.60 -5.35
N TYR A 33 14.05 -31.69 -5.46
CA TYR A 33 12.75 -31.75 -6.12
C TYR A 33 11.90 -30.74 -5.38
N ASP A 34 11.83 -29.55 -5.95
CA ASP A 34 10.88 -28.57 -5.46
C ASP A 34 9.51 -29.11 -5.88
N LYS A 35 8.86 -29.77 -4.94
CA LYS A 35 7.55 -30.38 -5.15
C LYS A 35 6.52 -29.37 -5.66
N ILE A 36 6.66 -28.12 -5.21
CA ILE A 36 5.77 -27.04 -5.60
C ILE A 36 6.01 -26.69 -7.07
N GLU A 37 7.27 -26.53 -7.47
CA GLU A 37 7.63 -26.26 -8.86
C GLU A 37 7.18 -27.37 -9.80
N SER A 38 7.46 -28.64 -9.43
CA SER A 38 7.02 -29.79 -10.21
C SER A 38 5.51 -29.90 -10.33
N LEU A 39 4.76 -29.55 -9.27
CA LEU A 39 3.31 -29.52 -9.29
C LEU A 39 2.80 -28.42 -10.22
N LEU A 40 3.36 -27.22 -10.14
CA LEU A 40 2.99 -26.09 -11.01
C LEU A 40 3.23 -26.43 -12.49
N GLN A 41 4.38 -27.04 -12.81
CA GLN A 41 4.69 -27.48 -14.17
C GLN A 41 3.70 -28.56 -14.67
N CYS A 42 3.36 -29.52 -13.80
CA CYS A 42 2.38 -30.55 -14.14
C CYS A 42 1.02 -29.95 -14.44
N ILE A 43 0.54 -29.01 -13.63
CA ILE A 43 -0.74 -28.32 -13.86
C ILE A 43 -0.69 -27.56 -15.19
N GLU A 44 0.37 -26.77 -15.44
CA GLU A 44 0.53 -25.98 -16.64
C GLU A 44 0.52 -26.83 -17.93
N GLN A 45 1.11 -28.03 -17.85
CA GLN A 45 1.28 -28.91 -19.03
C GLN A 45 0.13 -29.90 -19.24
N GLN A 46 -0.58 -30.31 -18.18
CA GLN A 46 -1.48 -31.46 -18.24
C GLN A 46 -2.92 -31.14 -17.78
N TYR A 47 -3.19 -29.94 -17.22
CA TYR A 47 -4.54 -29.61 -16.82
C TYR A 47 -5.44 -29.36 -18.03
N VAL A 48 -6.73 -29.73 -17.91
CA VAL A 48 -7.69 -29.69 -19.03
C VAL A 48 -7.95 -28.28 -19.55
N ASP A 49 -7.97 -27.28 -18.64
CA ASP A 49 -8.17 -25.88 -18.98
C ASP A 49 -6.84 -25.12 -18.96
N THR A 50 -6.77 -24.02 -19.70
CA THR A 50 -5.60 -23.12 -19.65
C THR A 50 -5.51 -22.43 -18.30
N VAL A 51 -4.43 -22.67 -17.56
CA VAL A 51 -4.17 -22.07 -16.26
C VAL A 51 -3.07 -21.02 -16.38
N ASN A 52 -3.32 -19.83 -15.84
CA ASN A 52 -2.28 -18.82 -15.71
C ASN A 52 -1.44 -19.14 -14.46
N ARG A 53 -0.16 -19.44 -14.67
CA ARG A 53 0.78 -19.77 -13.59
C ARG A 53 0.90 -18.66 -12.54
N ASN A 54 0.96 -17.40 -12.97
CA ASN A 54 1.10 -16.28 -12.04
C ASN A 54 -0.13 -16.14 -11.15
N ASP A 55 -1.33 -16.25 -11.72
CA ASP A 55 -2.57 -16.19 -10.93
C ASP A 55 -2.65 -17.35 -9.94
N LEU A 56 -2.17 -18.55 -10.34
CA LEU A 56 -2.12 -19.69 -9.44
C LEU A 56 -1.15 -19.45 -8.28
N ILE A 57 0.05 -18.92 -8.54
CA ILE A 57 1.05 -18.57 -7.51
C ILE A 57 0.48 -17.51 -6.57
N GLU A 58 -0.09 -16.42 -7.09
CA GLU A 58 -0.71 -15.35 -6.29
C GLU A 58 -1.83 -15.86 -5.37
N ASN A 59 -2.55 -16.90 -5.77
CA ASN A 59 -3.58 -17.53 -4.95
C ASN A 59 -3.04 -18.53 -3.91
N VAL A 60 -1.87 -19.10 -4.13
CA VAL A 60 -1.27 -20.11 -3.25
C VAL A 60 -0.39 -19.48 -2.18
N VAL A 61 0.39 -18.45 -2.52
CA VAL A 61 1.32 -17.78 -1.59
C VAL A 61 0.66 -17.35 -0.28
N PRO A 62 -0.53 -16.71 -0.27
CA PRO A 62 -1.21 -16.35 0.99
C PRO A 62 -1.50 -17.55 1.89
N LYS A 63 -1.83 -18.71 1.29
CA LYS A 63 -2.13 -19.94 2.03
C LYS A 63 -0.87 -20.53 2.67
N VAL A 64 0.25 -20.49 1.95
CA VAL A 64 1.55 -20.96 2.46
C VAL A 64 2.03 -20.07 3.61
N ILE A 65 1.91 -18.76 3.48
CA ILE A 65 2.29 -17.81 4.53
C ILE A 65 1.36 -17.94 5.75
N GLY A 66 0.07 -18.19 5.54
CA GLY A 66 -0.91 -18.40 6.61
C GLY A 66 -0.67 -19.64 7.48
N GLU A 67 0.18 -20.59 7.03
CA GLU A 67 0.62 -21.75 7.83
C GLU A 67 1.74 -21.41 8.84
N LEU A 68 2.32 -20.19 8.79
CA LEU A 68 3.41 -19.80 9.68
C LEU A 68 2.86 -19.32 11.03
N ASP A 69 2.26 -18.15 11.06
CA ASP A 69 1.71 -17.54 12.26
C ASP A 69 0.61 -16.51 11.89
N PRO A 70 -0.24 -16.10 12.85
CA PRO A 70 -1.34 -15.15 12.59
C PRO A 70 -0.89 -13.74 12.19
N HIS A 71 0.38 -13.38 12.39
CA HIS A 71 0.92 -12.06 12.10
C HIS A 71 1.64 -12.01 10.74
N SER A 72 1.92 -13.19 10.16
CA SER A 72 2.50 -13.29 8.83
C SER A 72 1.44 -13.10 7.77
N ALA A 73 1.62 -12.10 6.89
CA ALA A 73 0.70 -11.79 5.81
C ALA A 73 1.43 -11.56 4.50
N TYR A 74 0.82 -11.99 3.40
CA TYR A 74 1.26 -11.69 2.04
C TYR A 74 0.40 -10.56 1.47
N ILE A 75 1.04 -9.54 0.93
CA ILE A 75 0.38 -8.44 0.23
C ILE A 75 0.57 -8.67 -1.27
N PRO A 76 -0.49 -9.02 -2.02
CA PRO A 76 -0.42 -9.15 -3.47
C PRO A 76 -0.01 -7.85 -4.14
N ALA A 77 0.72 -7.95 -5.27
CA ALA A 77 1.20 -6.78 -6.00
C ALA A 77 0.07 -5.80 -6.40
N LYS A 78 -1.13 -6.32 -6.68
CA LYS A 78 -2.34 -5.53 -7.00
C LYS A 78 -2.84 -4.67 -5.82
N ASP A 79 -2.57 -5.10 -4.58
CA ASP A 79 -3.04 -4.44 -3.35
C ASP A 79 -1.95 -3.56 -2.74
N LEU A 80 -0.69 -3.68 -3.23
CA LEU A 80 0.47 -2.95 -2.70
C LEU A 80 0.30 -1.43 -2.79
N GLU A 81 -0.28 -0.92 -3.88
CA GLU A 81 -0.51 0.52 -4.06
C GLU A 81 -1.46 1.06 -2.99
N SER A 82 -2.56 0.36 -2.70
CA SER A 82 -3.53 0.79 -1.67
C SER A 82 -2.94 0.74 -0.26
N VAL A 83 -2.13 -0.28 0.05
CA VAL A 83 -1.44 -0.38 1.35
C VAL A 83 -0.40 0.74 1.49
N ASN A 84 0.36 1.03 0.44
CA ASN A 84 1.31 2.13 0.45
C ASN A 84 0.63 3.49 0.59
N GLU A 85 -0.50 3.74 -0.08
CA GLU A 85 -1.28 4.97 0.09
C GLU A 85 -1.70 5.19 1.54
N GLU A 86 -2.13 4.13 2.24
CA GLU A 86 -2.49 4.22 3.66
C GLU A 86 -1.30 4.59 4.55
N LEU A 87 -0.11 4.06 4.25
CA LEU A 87 1.12 4.34 5.00
C LEU A 87 1.75 5.69 4.66
N GLU A 88 1.62 6.14 3.40
CA GLU A 88 2.13 7.45 2.94
C GLU A 88 1.37 8.64 3.55
N GLY A 89 0.18 8.42 4.14
CA GLY A 89 -0.67 9.47 4.70
C GLY A 89 -1.35 10.35 3.64
N SER A 90 -1.33 9.91 2.38
CA SER A 90 -2.06 10.56 1.29
C SER A 90 -2.34 9.55 0.16
N PHE A 91 -3.40 9.81 -0.58
CA PHE A 91 -3.69 9.08 -1.82
C PHE A 91 -3.97 10.06 -2.95
N SER A 92 -3.83 9.60 -4.18
CA SER A 92 -4.11 10.45 -5.34
C SER A 92 -5.55 10.30 -5.82
N GLY A 93 -6.26 11.43 -5.94
CA GLY A 93 -7.67 11.45 -6.32
C GLY A 93 -8.23 12.85 -6.50
N ILE A 94 -9.55 12.95 -6.49
CA ILE A 94 -10.25 14.23 -6.67
C ILE A 94 -10.59 14.96 -5.36
N GLY A 95 -10.49 14.30 -4.20
CA GLY A 95 -10.71 14.93 -2.89
C GLY A 95 -12.16 15.19 -2.54
N ILE A 96 -13.01 14.18 -2.62
CA ILE A 96 -14.39 14.21 -2.14
C ILE A 96 -14.66 13.05 -1.18
N GLN A 97 -15.56 13.27 -0.23
CA GLN A 97 -16.29 12.21 0.46
C GLN A 97 -17.65 12.05 -0.21
N PHE A 98 -18.04 10.82 -0.48
CA PHE A 98 -19.28 10.55 -1.18
C PHE A 98 -20.06 9.41 -0.53
N ASN A 99 -21.34 9.35 -0.83
CA ASN A 99 -22.16 8.17 -0.62
C ASN A 99 -22.93 7.84 -1.90
N ILE A 100 -23.39 6.61 -2.01
CA ILE A 100 -24.27 6.18 -3.11
C ILE A 100 -25.70 6.21 -2.57
N LEU A 101 -26.51 7.10 -3.10
CA LEU A 101 -27.92 7.26 -2.73
C LEU A 101 -28.77 7.31 -4.00
N ASN A 102 -29.84 6.50 -4.06
CA ASN A 102 -30.71 6.40 -5.24
C ASN A 102 -29.90 6.17 -6.51
N ASP A 103 -29.02 5.16 -6.47
CA ASP A 103 -28.19 4.74 -7.62
C ASP A 103 -27.34 5.89 -8.21
N THR A 104 -26.94 6.87 -7.40
CA THR A 104 -26.16 8.04 -7.84
C THR A 104 -25.11 8.38 -6.79
N ILE A 105 -23.94 8.86 -7.23
CA ILE A 105 -22.88 9.35 -6.36
C ILE A 105 -23.26 10.73 -5.86
N ASN A 106 -23.42 10.88 -4.54
CA ASN A 106 -23.68 12.17 -3.90
C ASN A 106 -22.43 12.62 -3.15
N VAL A 107 -21.96 13.83 -3.41
CA VAL A 107 -20.85 14.46 -2.70
C VAL A 107 -21.35 14.87 -1.31
N VAL A 108 -20.81 14.24 -0.29
CA VAL A 108 -21.13 14.55 1.12
C VAL A 108 -20.32 15.76 1.58
N SER A 109 -19.02 15.75 1.29
CA SER A 109 -18.11 16.86 1.57
C SER A 109 -16.98 16.91 0.57
N VAL A 110 -16.35 18.06 0.43
CA VAL A 110 -15.15 18.29 -0.38
C VAL A 110 -13.99 18.53 0.58
N ILE A 111 -12.86 17.88 0.30
CA ILE A 111 -11.66 18.03 1.13
C ILE A 111 -11.04 19.40 0.87
N SER A 112 -10.83 20.15 1.95
CA SER A 112 -10.28 21.51 1.87
C SER A 112 -8.87 21.52 1.28
N GLY A 113 -8.61 22.47 0.37
CA GLY A 113 -7.37 22.55 -0.40
C GLY A 113 -7.25 21.50 -1.51
N GLY A 114 -8.21 20.58 -1.61
CA GLY A 114 -8.22 19.49 -2.58
C GLY A 114 -8.57 19.91 -4.01
N PRO A 115 -8.36 18.99 -4.99
CA PRO A 115 -8.64 19.27 -6.40
C PRO A 115 -10.09 19.65 -6.69
N SER A 116 -11.05 18.99 -6.06
CA SER A 116 -12.49 19.24 -6.28
C SER A 116 -12.94 20.61 -5.76
N GLU A 117 -12.37 21.06 -4.64
CA GLU A 117 -12.65 22.41 -4.11
C GLU A 117 -12.17 23.50 -5.08
N LYS A 118 -10.96 23.32 -5.65
CA LYS A 118 -10.36 24.26 -6.60
C LYS A 118 -11.18 24.49 -7.85
N VAL A 119 -11.89 23.47 -8.31
CA VAL A 119 -12.78 23.57 -9.49
C VAL A 119 -14.21 23.96 -9.12
N GLY A 120 -14.56 24.06 -7.81
CA GLY A 120 -15.85 24.53 -7.34
C GLY A 120 -16.93 23.43 -7.24
N ILE A 121 -16.55 22.19 -7.02
CA ILE A 121 -17.47 21.12 -6.62
C ILE A 121 -17.90 21.38 -5.17
N LEU A 122 -19.18 21.14 -4.87
CA LEU A 122 -19.78 21.45 -3.57
C LEU A 122 -20.44 20.22 -2.94
N ALA A 123 -20.57 20.25 -1.62
CA ALA A 123 -21.40 19.27 -0.91
C ALA A 123 -22.85 19.34 -1.42
N GLY A 124 -23.47 18.18 -1.62
CA GLY A 124 -24.80 18.04 -2.20
C GLY A 124 -24.84 17.93 -3.74
N ASP A 125 -23.71 18.05 -4.41
CA ASP A 125 -23.58 17.77 -5.83
C ASP A 125 -23.78 16.26 -6.10
N ARG A 126 -24.37 15.93 -7.25
CA ARG A 126 -24.59 14.55 -7.67
C ARG A 126 -23.81 14.28 -8.95
N ILE A 127 -22.85 13.37 -8.90
CA ILE A 127 -22.06 12.97 -10.08
C ILE A 127 -22.87 11.96 -10.88
N ILE A 128 -23.16 12.28 -12.13
CA ILE A 128 -23.96 11.44 -13.03
C ILE A 128 -23.15 10.81 -14.15
N SER A 129 -21.98 11.38 -14.47
CA SER A 129 -21.07 10.83 -15.47
C SER A 129 -19.62 11.04 -15.06
N VAL A 130 -18.77 10.08 -15.41
CA VAL A 130 -17.30 10.12 -15.22
C VAL A 130 -16.66 9.72 -16.54
N ASN A 131 -15.81 10.59 -17.13
CA ASN A 131 -15.17 10.39 -18.44
C ASN A 131 -16.17 9.98 -19.54
N ASP A 132 -17.24 10.73 -19.66
CA ASP A 132 -18.33 10.53 -20.63
C ASP A 132 -19.07 9.19 -20.50
N SER A 133 -18.80 8.43 -19.45
CA SER A 133 -19.52 7.20 -19.11
C SER A 133 -20.57 7.49 -18.04
N ALA A 134 -21.81 7.05 -18.26
CA ALA A 134 -22.88 7.20 -17.28
C ALA A 134 -22.54 6.48 -15.97
N PHE A 135 -22.61 7.21 -14.86
CA PHE A 135 -22.36 6.71 -13.51
C PHE A 135 -23.63 6.83 -12.65
N VAL A 136 -24.70 6.21 -13.20
CA VAL A 136 -26.04 6.13 -12.57
C VAL A 136 -26.59 4.72 -12.75
N GLY A 137 -27.43 4.25 -11.82
CA GLY A 137 -28.11 2.96 -11.92
C GLY A 137 -27.62 1.89 -10.95
N LYS A 138 -28.31 0.74 -10.92
CA LYS A 138 -28.17 -0.32 -9.90
C LYS A 138 -26.81 -1.00 -9.80
N ASN A 139 -25.87 -0.75 -10.72
CA ASN A 139 -24.57 -1.42 -10.78
C ASN A 139 -23.41 -0.52 -10.29
N ILE A 140 -23.70 0.52 -9.50
CA ILE A 140 -22.67 1.38 -8.91
C ILE A 140 -22.25 0.79 -7.57
N SER A 141 -20.97 0.43 -7.44
CA SER A 141 -20.35 0.04 -6.17
C SER A 141 -19.32 1.09 -5.74
N ASN A 142 -19.06 1.18 -4.43
CA ASN A 142 -18.00 2.04 -3.90
C ASN A 142 -16.65 1.78 -4.55
N GLU A 143 -16.31 0.51 -4.78
CA GLU A 143 -15.08 0.10 -5.44
C GLU A 143 -14.99 0.65 -6.87
N LYS A 144 -16.08 0.53 -7.66
CA LYS A 144 -16.13 1.06 -9.00
C LYS A 144 -15.99 2.57 -9.03
N VAL A 145 -16.62 3.27 -8.08
CA VAL A 145 -16.51 4.73 -7.94
C VAL A 145 -15.07 5.11 -7.61
N MET A 146 -14.48 4.48 -6.59
CA MET A 146 -13.09 4.77 -6.20
C MET A 146 -12.12 4.52 -7.35
N LYS A 147 -12.24 3.40 -8.06
CA LYS A 147 -11.38 3.06 -9.20
C LYS A 147 -11.42 4.11 -10.33
N ASN A 148 -12.55 4.79 -10.53
CA ASN A 148 -12.70 5.80 -11.58
C ASN A 148 -12.33 7.22 -11.11
N LEU A 149 -12.55 7.54 -9.84
CA LEU A 149 -12.24 8.86 -9.29
C LEU A 149 -10.78 8.99 -8.81
N ARG A 150 -10.17 7.91 -8.31
CA ARG A 150 -8.74 7.82 -8.03
C ARG A 150 -7.95 7.65 -9.34
N GLY A 151 -6.63 7.78 -9.23
CA GLY A 151 -5.69 7.56 -10.34
C GLY A 151 -4.43 8.40 -10.16
N PRO A 152 -3.43 8.24 -11.04
CA PRO A 152 -2.14 8.90 -10.90
C PRO A 152 -2.27 10.42 -10.79
N LYS A 153 -1.49 11.02 -9.89
CA LYS A 153 -1.39 12.47 -9.71
C LYS A 153 -1.12 13.18 -11.04
N GLY A 154 -1.80 14.28 -11.27
CA GLY A 154 -1.68 15.09 -12.49
C GLY A 154 -2.54 14.60 -13.66
N THR A 155 -3.18 13.43 -13.57
CA THR A 155 -4.17 13.02 -14.57
C THR A 155 -5.50 13.73 -14.36
N THR A 156 -6.26 13.96 -15.44
CA THR A 156 -7.54 14.66 -15.39
C THR A 156 -8.70 13.67 -15.48
N VAL A 157 -9.77 13.94 -14.75
CA VAL A 157 -11.04 13.26 -14.84
C VAL A 157 -12.15 14.28 -15.14
N LYS A 158 -12.98 13.97 -16.15
CA LYS A 158 -14.14 14.79 -16.52
C LYS A 158 -15.37 14.27 -15.76
N LEU A 159 -16.04 15.17 -15.07
CA LEU A 159 -17.22 14.89 -14.27
C LEU A 159 -18.41 15.68 -14.79
N GLU A 160 -19.56 15.03 -14.93
CA GLU A 160 -20.83 15.70 -15.16
C GLU A 160 -21.65 15.62 -13.87
N ILE A 161 -22.10 16.78 -13.40
CA ILE A 161 -22.69 16.97 -12.07
C ILE A 161 -24.05 17.62 -12.17
N LEU A 162 -25.02 17.07 -11.45
CA LEU A 162 -26.30 17.71 -11.19
C LEU A 162 -26.22 18.48 -9.85
N ARG A 163 -26.46 19.80 -9.92
CA ARG A 163 -26.56 20.69 -8.77
C ARG A 163 -27.98 21.25 -8.68
N LYS A 164 -28.58 21.19 -7.49
CA LYS A 164 -29.98 21.66 -7.28
C LYS A 164 -30.23 23.09 -7.72
N THR A 165 -29.23 23.94 -7.68
CA THR A 165 -29.31 25.35 -8.05
C THR A 165 -29.11 25.62 -9.53
N ALA A 166 -28.62 24.63 -10.29
CA ALA A 166 -28.36 24.74 -11.73
C ALA A 166 -29.48 24.09 -12.55
N LYS A 167 -29.92 24.72 -13.64
CA LYS A 167 -30.93 24.17 -14.54
C LYS A 167 -30.37 23.02 -15.44
N ASN A 168 -29.11 23.12 -15.79
CA ASN A 168 -28.42 22.16 -16.66
C ASN A 168 -27.28 21.46 -15.88
N PRO A 169 -26.88 20.25 -16.28
CA PRO A 169 -25.71 19.61 -15.75
C PRO A 169 -24.44 20.48 -15.91
N LEU A 170 -23.59 20.48 -14.90
CA LEU A 170 -22.32 21.19 -14.89
C LEU A 170 -21.19 20.21 -15.23
N ILE A 171 -20.27 20.65 -16.08
CA ILE A 171 -19.10 19.86 -16.46
C ILE A 171 -17.88 20.42 -15.74
N TYR A 172 -17.16 19.54 -15.05
CA TYR A 172 -15.90 19.85 -14.36
C TYR A 172 -14.78 18.93 -14.85
N GLU A 173 -13.63 19.51 -15.12
CA GLU A 173 -12.40 18.78 -15.34
C GLU A 173 -11.54 18.91 -14.07
N VAL A 174 -11.36 17.79 -13.38
CA VAL A 174 -10.63 17.74 -12.11
C VAL A 174 -9.28 17.07 -12.35
N THR A 175 -8.21 17.80 -12.12
CA THR A 175 -6.85 17.22 -12.12
C THR A 175 -6.61 16.54 -10.78
N ARG A 176 -6.34 15.22 -10.80
CA ARG A 176 -6.08 14.44 -9.57
C ARG A 176 -4.84 14.96 -8.86
N GLY A 177 -4.90 15.01 -7.55
CA GLY A 177 -3.82 15.46 -6.68
C GLY A 177 -3.77 14.67 -5.39
N ASP A 178 -2.77 14.97 -4.56
CA ASP A 178 -2.61 14.34 -3.26
C ASP A 178 -3.73 14.79 -2.31
N ILE A 179 -4.39 13.82 -1.74
CA ILE A 179 -5.46 13.98 -0.77
C ILE A 179 -4.91 13.52 0.57
N PRO A 180 -4.68 14.43 1.54
CA PRO A 180 -4.13 14.04 2.83
C PRO A 180 -5.11 13.15 3.59
N VAL A 181 -4.57 12.13 4.24
CA VAL A 181 -5.29 11.25 5.14
C VAL A 181 -4.63 11.34 6.50
N ASN A 182 -5.13 12.25 7.31
CA ASN A 182 -4.58 12.47 8.63
C ASN A 182 -4.64 11.22 9.48
N SER A 183 -3.62 11.04 10.30
CA SER A 183 -3.51 9.97 11.29
C SER A 183 -4.02 10.43 12.66
N VAL A 184 -3.94 11.73 12.94
CA VAL A 184 -4.48 12.37 14.13
C VAL A 184 -5.92 12.77 13.87
N ASP A 185 -6.87 11.96 14.35
CA ASP A 185 -8.32 12.19 14.14
C ASP A 185 -8.85 13.35 14.98
N ALA A 186 -8.30 13.53 16.18
CA ALA A 186 -8.74 14.56 17.11
C ALA A 186 -7.60 14.99 18.06
N ALA A 187 -7.54 16.30 18.34
CA ALA A 187 -6.64 16.86 19.34
C ALA A 187 -7.31 18.08 20.01
N TYR A 188 -7.61 18.00 21.31
CA TYR A 188 -8.28 19.04 22.07
C TYR A 188 -8.00 18.95 23.57
N MET A 189 -8.23 20.06 24.30
CA MET A 189 -8.16 20.10 25.75
C MET A 189 -9.39 19.41 26.35
N LEU A 190 -9.18 18.48 27.28
CA LEU A 190 -10.27 17.88 28.07
C LEU A 190 -10.65 18.77 29.27
N ASP A 191 -9.64 19.35 29.89
CA ASP A 191 -9.74 20.29 31.00
C ASP A 191 -8.57 21.31 30.91
N ASP A 192 -8.39 22.15 31.90
CA ASP A 192 -7.35 23.21 31.91
C ASP A 192 -5.90 22.68 31.82
N LYS A 193 -5.68 21.40 32.12
CA LYS A 193 -4.34 20.79 32.20
C LYS A 193 -4.16 19.51 31.39
N SER A 194 -5.25 18.96 30.86
CA SER A 194 -5.22 17.64 30.20
C SER A 194 -5.56 17.76 28.73
N GLY A 195 -4.61 17.39 27.87
CA GLY A 195 -4.77 17.28 26.43
C GLY A 195 -5.12 15.87 26.01
N TYR A 196 -5.98 15.74 24.99
CA TYR A 196 -6.37 14.48 24.38
C TYR A 196 -5.97 14.47 22.91
N ILE A 197 -5.33 13.38 22.48
CA ILE A 197 -4.92 13.15 21.09
C ILE A 197 -5.36 11.74 20.69
N LYS A 198 -6.15 11.63 19.61
CA LYS A 198 -6.57 10.35 19.05
C LYS A 198 -5.82 10.07 17.76
N ILE A 199 -5.21 8.88 17.67
CA ILE A 199 -4.40 8.44 16.53
C ILE A 199 -4.98 7.13 16.00
N SER A 200 -5.40 7.13 14.74
CA SER A 200 -6.07 6.00 14.09
C SER A 200 -5.13 5.04 13.38
N LYS A 201 -3.91 5.49 13.03
CA LYS A 201 -2.88 4.68 12.35
C LYS A 201 -1.49 5.28 12.55
N PHE A 202 -0.45 4.52 12.20
CA PHE A 202 0.93 5.00 12.13
C PHE A 202 1.39 5.08 10.67
N GLY A 203 1.23 6.22 10.03
CA GLY A 203 1.75 6.53 8.69
C GLY A 203 3.00 7.40 8.75
N LYS A 204 3.55 7.75 7.58
CA LYS A 204 4.74 8.60 7.45
C LYS A 204 4.56 10.00 8.04
N THR A 205 3.35 10.55 7.98
CA THR A 205 3.02 11.90 8.48
C THR A 205 2.59 11.91 9.94
N THR A 206 2.38 10.73 10.55
CA THR A 206 1.78 10.62 11.89
C THR A 206 2.61 11.33 12.95
N TYR A 207 3.93 11.19 12.92
CA TYR A 207 4.80 11.85 13.90
C TYR A 207 4.71 13.37 13.80
N ASP A 208 4.76 13.95 12.60
CA ASP A 208 4.66 15.39 12.39
C ASP A 208 3.30 15.95 12.81
N GLU A 209 2.21 15.21 12.49
CA GLU A 209 0.86 15.56 12.92
C GLU A 209 0.74 15.52 14.45
N PHE A 210 1.32 14.47 15.07
CA PHE A 210 1.33 14.30 16.52
C PHE A 210 2.09 15.41 17.23
N ILE A 211 3.32 15.74 16.80
CA ILE A 211 4.13 16.84 17.38
C ILE A 211 3.42 18.18 17.24
N THR A 212 2.78 18.41 16.09
CA THR A 212 1.99 19.62 15.87
C THR A 212 0.82 19.70 16.87
N ALA A 213 0.08 18.58 17.05
CA ALA A 213 -1.00 18.49 18.01
C ALA A 213 -0.53 18.65 19.45
N LEU A 214 0.54 17.96 19.83
CA LEU A 214 1.16 18.02 21.16
C LEU A 214 1.58 19.43 21.52
N SER A 215 2.33 20.10 20.63
CA SER A 215 2.78 21.48 20.80
C SER A 215 1.63 22.46 20.95
N LYS A 216 0.58 22.29 20.13
CA LYS A 216 -0.63 23.12 20.21
C LYS A 216 -1.30 23.00 21.57
N LEU A 217 -1.49 21.78 22.07
CA LEU A 217 -2.13 21.54 23.36
C LEU A 217 -1.25 22.00 24.52
N HIS A 218 0.05 21.80 24.45
CA HIS A 218 1.00 22.32 25.44
C HIS A 218 0.93 23.85 25.53
N ASN A 219 0.90 24.54 24.39
CA ASN A 219 0.74 26.00 24.35
C ASN A 219 -0.62 26.48 24.89
N GLN A 220 -1.62 25.62 24.94
CA GLN A 220 -2.93 25.88 25.57
C GLN A 220 -2.97 25.60 27.06
N GLY A 221 -1.85 25.10 27.64
CA GLY A 221 -1.71 24.82 29.06
C GLY A 221 -1.77 23.36 29.46
N ALA A 222 -1.77 22.41 28.49
CA ALA A 222 -1.73 21.00 28.81
C ALA A 222 -0.40 20.62 29.47
N GLU A 223 -0.49 20.02 30.64
CA GLU A 223 0.62 19.41 31.40
C GLU A 223 0.59 17.88 31.31
N ASN A 224 -0.61 17.30 31.06
CA ASN A 224 -0.84 15.88 30.95
C ASN A 224 -1.46 15.55 29.59
N PHE A 225 -1.14 14.37 29.06
CA PHE A 225 -1.62 13.94 27.75
C PHE A 225 -2.24 12.55 27.81
N ILE A 226 -3.40 12.39 27.18
CA ILE A 226 -4.05 11.12 26.93
C ILE A 226 -3.92 10.82 25.44
N ILE A 227 -3.15 9.77 25.12
CA ILE A 227 -2.98 9.27 23.76
C ILE A 227 -3.95 8.10 23.56
N ASP A 228 -4.97 8.30 22.71
CA ASP A 228 -5.97 7.27 22.42
C ASP A 228 -5.62 6.52 21.14
N LEU A 229 -5.24 5.25 21.31
CA LEU A 229 -4.94 4.31 20.24
C LEU A 229 -6.06 3.29 19.99
N ARG A 230 -7.25 3.50 20.56
CA ARG A 230 -8.38 2.59 20.33
C ARG A 230 -8.81 2.64 18.85
N GLY A 231 -8.89 1.45 18.23
CA GLY A 231 -9.15 1.32 16.80
C GLY A 231 -7.94 1.62 15.90
N ASN A 232 -6.75 1.84 16.46
CA ASN A 232 -5.53 1.97 15.67
C ASN A 232 -5.14 0.60 15.10
N SER A 233 -4.99 0.52 13.78
CA SER A 233 -4.64 -0.72 13.06
C SER A 233 -3.13 -1.02 13.04
N GLY A 234 -2.29 -0.13 13.61
CA GLY A 234 -0.84 -0.19 13.48
C GLY A 234 -0.31 0.65 12.32
N GLY A 235 0.79 0.21 11.72
CA GLY A 235 1.44 0.87 10.60
C GLY A 235 2.97 0.88 10.72
N LEU A 236 3.60 2.01 10.44
CA LEU A 236 5.06 2.16 10.47
C LEU A 236 5.58 2.19 11.90
N MET A 237 6.51 1.28 12.19
CA MET A 237 7.13 1.14 13.50
C MET A 237 7.92 2.41 13.89
N ASP A 238 8.62 3.02 12.92
CA ASP A 238 9.41 4.24 13.17
C ASP A 238 8.54 5.40 13.64
N ALA A 239 7.33 5.55 13.12
CA ALA A 239 6.40 6.58 13.59
C ALA A 239 6.00 6.37 15.07
N ALA A 240 5.74 5.12 15.46
CA ALA A 240 5.41 4.78 16.84
C ALA A 240 6.61 4.98 17.78
N ILE A 241 7.83 4.63 17.36
CA ILE A 241 9.06 4.82 18.11
C ILE A 241 9.33 6.30 18.33
N ASN A 242 9.28 7.12 17.27
CA ASN A 242 9.51 8.56 17.38
C ASN A 242 8.52 9.22 18.34
N MET A 243 7.24 8.80 18.30
CA MET A 243 6.25 9.30 19.25
C MET A 243 6.53 8.85 20.68
N ALA A 244 6.95 7.60 20.90
CA ALA A 244 7.29 7.09 22.23
C ALA A 244 8.51 7.82 22.81
N ASN A 245 9.48 8.19 21.98
CA ASN A 245 10.67 8.94 22.35
C ASN A 245 10.36 10.30 22.99
N GLU A 246 9.25 10.95 22.62
CA GLU A 246 8.84 12.23 23.22
C GLU A 246 8.53 12.13 24.72
N PHE A 247 8.25 10.92 25.22
CA PHE A 247 7.85 10.68 26.62
C PHE A 247 8.89 9.92 27.43
N LEU A 248 9.93 9.39 26.80
CA LEU A 248 10.90 8.54 27.46
C LEU A 248 12.25 9.26 27.64
N PRO A 249 12.96 8.98 28.74
CA PRO A 249 14.33 9.45 28.88
C PRO A 249 15.24 8.82 27.82
N ALA A 250 16.31 9.56 27.44
CA ALA A 250 17.33 9.06 26.53
C ALA A 250 17.89 7.69 26.94
N ASN A 251 18.33 6.89 25.97
CA ASN A 251 18.93 5.56 26.16
C ASN A 251 17.97 4.53 26.80
N ARG A 252 16.66 4.66 26.59
CA ARG A 252 15.68 3.64 26.96
C ARG A 252 15.30 2.79 25.75
N LEU A 253 15.48 1.47 25.89
CA LEU A 253 15.01 0.54 24.88
C LEU A 253 13.49 0.63 24.75
N ILE A 254 13.01 0.98 23.57
CA ILE A 254 11.57 1.08 23.23
C ILE A 254 11.07 -0.26 22.71
N VAL A 255 11.72 -0.79 21.68
CA VAL A 255 11.38 -2.05 21.06
C VAL A 255 12.62 -2.68 20.43
N TYR A 256 12.63 -4.01 20.34
CA TYR A 256 13.62 -4.72 19.55
C TYR A 256 12.94 -5.80 18.72
N ALA A 257 13.53 -6.11 17.58
CA ALA A 257 13.13 -7.23 16.75
C ALA A 257 14.31 -8.20 16.63
N GLU A 258 14.07 -9.48 16.96
CA GLU A 258 15.05 -10.53 16.86
C GLU A 258 14.61 -11.54 15.80
N GLY A 259 15.49 -11.80 14.85
CA GLY A 259 15.26 -12.76 13.80
C GLY A 259 16.51 -13.56 13.48
N LYS A 260 16.37 -14.66 12.79
CA LYS A 260 17.49 -15.53 12.42
C LYS A 260 18.56 -14.83 11.58
N ALA A 261 18.18 -13.80 10.84
CA ALA A 261 19.06 -13.03 9.94
C ALA A 261 19.11 -11.54 10.27
N CYS A 262 18.33 -11.05 11.24
CA CYS A 262 18.22 -9.64 11.55
C CYS A 262 18.04 -9.43 13.05
N LEU A 263 18.87 -8.55 13.61
CA LEU A 263 18.68 -7.97 14.95
C LEU A 263 18.52 -6.47 14.76
N LEU A 264 17.33 -5.96 15.04
CA LEU A 264 17.05 -4.54 15.06
C LEU A 264 16.83 -4.11 16.50
N TYR A 265 17.68 -3.22 17.01
CA TYR A 265 17.52 -2.56 18.29
C TYR A 265 17.20 -1.09 18.02
N THR A 266 16.12 -0.58 18.62
CA THR A 266 15.79 0.84 18.55
C THR A 266 15.72 1.40 19.96
N SER A 267 16.64 2.28 20.26
CA SER A 267 16.63 3.20 21.38
C SER A 267 16.54 4.62 20.83
N ASP A 268 16.55 5.60 21.68
CA ASP A 268 16.51 7.02 21.30
C ASP A 268 17.40 7.32 20.08
N ALA A 269 16.78 7.84 19.02
CA ALA A 269 17.43 8.12 17.73
C ALA A 269 18.48 9.25 17.78
N ALA A 270 18.72 9.85 18.93
CA ALA A 270 19.67 10.95 19.09
C ALA A 270 21.14 10.50 19.16
N ASP A 271 21.43 9.19 19.29
CA ASP A 271 22.78 8.68 19.52
C ASP A 271 23.42 7.98 18.30
N ASP A 272 22.78 7.92 17.13
CA ASP A 272 23.30 7.26 15.92
C ASP A 272 23.71 8.25 14.81
N LEU A 273 24.35 9.36 15.15
CA LEU A 273 25.04 10.25 14.21
C LEU A 273 26.50 10.44 14.55
#